data_9f6b65ce7845fbae76ae6bb334d60455
#
_entry.id   9f6b65ce7845fbae76ae6bb334d60455
#
_cell.length_a   1.000
_cell.length_b   1.000
_cell.length_c   1.000
_cell.angle_alpha   90.00
_cell.angle_beta   90.00
_cell.angle_gamma   90.00
#
_symmetry.space_group_name_H-M   'P 1'
#
loop_
_entity.id
_entity.type
_entity.pdbx_description
1 polymer ?
#
loop_
_entity_poly.entity_id
_entity_poly.type
_entity_poly.pdbx_seq_one_letter_code
_entity_poly.pdbx_strand_id
1 'polypeptide(L)'
;WRKPSALSRKNYSNMNNYQGVIIEESLENKDILKRVKIVSTKIEQVTDEHKTPWISQWTLHTVELPETEAATIADEISKSLDSEHSWYADFKNETHHYIIFRDRVFYIDRKGKGQYDEAKHYGISLGIPEYQVDFAPDDKIWER
;
A
#
# COMPACT_ATOMS: atom_id res chain seq x y z
N TRP A 1 -15.01 33.34 2.21
CA TRP A 1 -15.01 31.92 2.50
C TRP A 1 -15.36 31.71 3.93
N ARG A 2 -16.42 30.98 4.03
CA ARG A 2 -16.78 30.68 5.29
C ARG A 2 -15.94 29.56 5.73
N LYS A 3 -15.22 29.76 6.71
CA LYS A 3 -14.35 28.74 7.09
C LYS A 3 -15.13 27.56 7.58
N PRO A 4 -14.76 26.36 7.22
CA PRO A 4 -15.37 25.22 7.83
C PRO A 4 -15.01 25.20 9.29
N SER A 5 -15.82 24.57 10.06
CA SER A 5 -15.51 24.29 11.45
C SER A 5 -14.26 23.43 11.48
N ALA A 6 -13.66 23.31 12.63
CA ALA A 6 -12.49 22.44 12.78
C ALA A 6 -12.82 21.02 12.36
N LEU A 7 -14.02 20.56 12.65
CA LEU A 7 -14.43 19.22 12.28
C LEU A 7 -14.53 19.06 10.77
N SER A 8 -15.14 20.03 10.09
CA SER A 8 -15.25 19.99 8.65
C SER A 8 -13.88 19.98 7.99
N ARG A 9 -12.97 20.80 8.52
CA ARG A 9 -11.65 20.88 7.97
C ARG A 9 -10.92 19.56 8.13
N LYS A 10 -11.10 18.90 9.25
CA LYS A 10 -10.52 17.62 9.50
C LYS A 10 -11.05 16.56 8.55
N ASN A 11 -12.36 16.56 8.32
CA ASN A 11 -12.95 15.61 7.38
C ASN A 11 -12.43 15.84 5.98
N TYR A 12 -12.30 17.08 5.59
CA TYR A 12 -11.83 17.43 4.28
C TYR A 12 -10.38 16.94 4.07
N SER A 13 -9.55 17.13 5.09
CA SER A 13 -8.19 16.61 5.05
C SER A 13 -8.17 15.10 4.90
N ASN A 14 -9.06 14.41 5.63
CA ASN A 14 -9.11 12.95 5.57
C ASN A 14 -9.49 12.44 4.19
N MET A 15 -10.24 13.20 3.42
CA MET A 15 -10.60 12.79 2.07
C MET A 15 -9.39 12.65 1.17
N ASN A 16 -8.34 13.42 1.42
CA ASN A 16 -7.13 13.39 0.62
C ASN A 16 -6.05 12.51 1.19
N ASN A 17 -6.22 12.07 2.44
CA ASN A 17 -5.23 11.19 3.05
C ASN A 17 -5.25 9.83 2.36
N TYR A 18 -4.08 9.21 2.32
CA TYR A 18 -3.96 7.86 1.79
C TYR A 18 -4.17 6.84 2.88
N GLN A 19 -4.73 5.72 2.51
CA GLN A 19 -4.89 4.59 3.40
C GLN A 19 -4.53 3.31 2.65
N GLY A 20 -3.83 2.42 3.31
CA GLY A 20 -3.41 1.18 2.66
C GLY A 20 -2.87 0.17 3.65
N VAL A 21 -2.15 -0.82 3.14
CA VAL A 21 -1.66 -1.92 3.95
C VAL A 21 -0.17 -2.13 3.72
N ILE A 22 0.55 -2.31 4.84
CA ILE A 22 1.95 -2.69 4.81
C ILE A 22 2.08 -3.99 5.60
N ILE A 23 2.70 -4.99 5.01
CA ILE A 23 2.97 -6.25 5.70
C ILE A 23 4.32 -6.10 6.40
N GLU A 24 4.34 -6.22 7.72
CA GLU A 24 5.57 -5.97 8.48
C GLU A 24 6.72 -6.86 8.02
N GLU A 25 6.42 -8.12 7.75
CA GLU A 25 7.45 -9.09 7.35
C GLU A 25 8.04 -8.80 5.98
N SER A 26 7.40 -7.93 5.21
CA SER A 26 7.93 -7.53 3.91
C SER A 26 9.05 -6.50 4.03
N LEU A 27 9.27 -5.96 5.21
CA LEU A 27 10.21 -4.86 5.41
C LEU A 27 11.54 -5.36 5.92
N GLU A 28 12.58 -5.06 5.17
CA GLU A 28 13.95 -5.27 5.59
C GLU A 28 14.33 -4.22 6.63
N ASN A 29 13.85 -2.99 6.45
CA ASN A 29 14.01 -1.90 7.41
C ASN A 29 12.63 -1.47 7.89
N LYS A 30 12.36 -1.66 9.17
CA LYS A 30 11.03 -1.40 9.73
C LYS A 30 10.84 0.01 10.25
N ASP A 31 11.84 0.87 10.14
CA ASP A 31 11.76 2.23 10.63
C ASP A 31 10.65 3.04 9.93
N ILE A 32 10.32 2.66 8.70
CA ILE A 32 9.26 3.34 7.96
C ILE A 32 7.92 3.28 8.69
N LEU A 33 7.70 2.25 9.50
CA LEU A 33 6.46 2.13 10.25
C LEU A 33 6.26 3.24 11.26
N LYS A 34 7.34 3.92 11.65
CA LYS A 34 7.25 5.06 12.54
C LYS A 34 6.80 6.34 11.83
N ARG A 35 6.82 6.33 10.51
CA ARG A 35 6.47 7.49 9.69
C ARG A 35 5.00 7.53 9.31
N VAL A 36 4.27 6.45 9.56
CA VAL A 36 2.87 6.34 9.18
C VAL A 36 2.02 6.12 10.43
N LYS A 37 0.75 6.46 10.32
CA LYS A 37 -0.19 6.19 11.41
C LYS A 37 -0.75 4.78 11.20
N ILE A 38 -0.50 3.90 12.16
CA ILE A 38 -1.06 2.56 12.11
C ILE A 38 -2.46 2.61 12.69
N VAL A 39 -3.45 2.35 11.85
CA VAL A 39 -4.86 2.41 12.24
C VAL A 39 -5.31 1.09 12.86
N SER A 40 -4.85 -0.02 12.32
CA SER A 40 -5.17 -1.34 12.84
C SER A 40 -4.13 -2.35 12.40
N THR A 41 -4.07 -3.47 13.10
CA THR A 41 -3.12 -4.53 12.79
C THR A 41 -3.86 -5.85 12.83
N LYS A 42 -3.61 -6.69 11.83
CA LYS A 42 -4.23 -8.00 11.72
C LYS A 42 -3.12 -9.02 11.47
N ILE A 43 -3.21 -10.16 12.13
CA ILE A 43 -2.25 -11.25 11.90
C ILE A 43 -2.95 -12.34 11.11
N GLU A 44 -2.31 -12.79 10.05
CA GLU A 44 -2.82 -13.80 9.16
C GLU A 44 -1.84 -14.97 9.13
N GLN A 45 -2.35 -16.18 9.33
CA GLN A 45 -1.50 -17.37 9.26
C GLN A 45 -1.16 -17.65 7.81
N VAL A 46 0.10 -17.92 7.54
CA VAL A 46 0.56 -18.17 6.19
C VAL A 46 0.16 -19.57 5.76
N THR A 47 -0.36 -19.64 4.52
CA THR A 47 -0.68 -20.91 3.85
C THR A 47 0.12 -21.00 2.57
N ASP A 48 0.00 -22.11 1.86
CA ASP A 48 0.69 -22.28 0.57
C ASP A 48 0.28 -21.22 -0.44
N GLU A 49 -0.92 -20.71 -0.33
CA GLU A 49 -1.42 -19.70 -1.26
C GLU A 49 -0.71 -18.36 -1.11
N HIS A 50 -0.15 -18.07 0.06
CA HIS A 50 0.59 -16.83 0.27
C HIS A 50 1.91 -16.81 -0.50
N LYS A 51 2.47 -17.98 -0.79
CA LYS A 51 3.75 -18.12 -1.49
C LYS A 51 4.93 -17.51 -0.72
N THR A 52 4.84 -17.52 0.59
CA THR A 52 5.93 -17.06 1.45
C THR A 52 6.26 -18.13 2.48
N PRO A 53 6.79 -19.30 2.04
CA PRO A 53 6.99 -20.42 2.95
C PRO A 53 8.09 -20.20 4.01
N TRP A 54 8.88 -19.15 3.88
CA TRP A 54 9.95 -18.84 4.82
C TRP A 54 9.45 -18.15 6.09
N ILE A 55 8.17 -17.77 6.15
CA ILE A 55 7.59 -17.15 7.35
C ILE A 55 6.28 -17.83 7.69
N SER A 56 5.89 -17.73 8.96
CA SER A 56 4.67 -18.41 9.45
C SER A 56 3.45 -17.49 9.50
N GLN A 57 3.65 -16.19 9.44
CA GLN A 57 2.54 -15.25 9.52
C GLN A 57 2.84 -13.97 8.76
N TRP A 58 1.76 -13.29 8.38
CA TRP A 58 1.80 -11.92 7.86
C TRP A 58 1.19 -11.01 8.91
N THR A 59 1.90 -9.96 9.28
CA THR A 59 1.37 -8.93 10.16
C THR A 59 0.97 -7.75 9.27
N LEU A 60 -0.33 -7.58 9.08
CA LEU A 60 -0.86 -6.59 8.16
C LEU A 60 -1.23 -5.33 8.93
N HIS A 61 -0.50 -4.25 8.67
CA HIS A 61 -0.80 -2.95 9.27
C HIS A 61 -1.60 -2.13 8.27
N THR A 62 -2.81 -1.73 8.68
CA THR A 62 -3.55 -0.74 7.91
C THR A 62 -3.02 0.61 8.36
N VAL A 63 -2.56 1.40 7.40
CA VAL A 63 -1.89 2.66 7.70
C VAL A 63 -2.58 3.82 7.02
N GLU A 64 -2.41 5.00 7.61
CA GLU A 64 -2.92 6.24 7.06
C GLU A 64 -1.80 7.25 7.04
N LEU A 65 -1.74 8.07 6.00
CA LEU A 65 -0.71 9.09 5.86
C LEU A 65 -1.24 10.28 5.06
N PRO A 66 -0.70 11.48 5.34
CA PRO A 66 -1.15 12.68 4.64
C PRO A 66 -0.71 12.68 3.18
N GLU A 67 -1.54 13.27 2.35
CA GLU A 67 -1.24 13.39 0.93
C GLU A 67 0.12 14.05 0.69
N THR A 68 0.45 15.06 1.49
CA THR A 68 1.67 15.82 1.31
C THR A 68 2.94 15.00 1.55
N GLU A 69 2.84 13.88 2.24
CA GLU A 69 3.99 13.02 2.53
C GLU A 69 3.99 11.74 1.73
N ALA A 70 2.93 11.50 0.96
CA ALA A 70 2.73 10.21 0.32
C ALA A 70 3.85 9.81 -0.62
N ALA A 71 4.29 10.73 -1.47
CA ALA A 71 5.35 10.42 -2.43
C ALA A 71 6.65 10.03 -1.73
N THR A 72 7.02 10.78 -0.70
CA THR A 72 8.25 10.51 0.05
C THR A 72 8.16 9.18 0.78
N ILE A 73 7.02 8.92 1.40
CA ILE A 73 6.83 7.68 2.14
C ILE A 73 6.81 6.48 1.19
N ALA A 74 6.17 6.63 0.03
CA ALA A 74 6.17 5.54 -0.97
C ALA A 74 7.59 5.19 -1.39
N ASP A 75 8.42 6.20 -1.63
CA ASP A 75 9.80 5.98 -2.00
C ASP A 75 10.58 5.29 -0.89
N GLU A 76 10.36 5.70 0.35
CA GLU A 76 11.03 5.07 1.49
C GLU A 76 10.61 3.63 1.69
N ILE A 77 9.32 3.33 1.51
CA ILE A 77 8.84 1.96 1.58
C ILE A 77 9.51 1.12 0.50
N SER A 78 9.58 1.65 -0.72
CA SER A 78 10.18 0.95 -1.84
C SER A 78 11.62 0.53 -1.54
N LYS A 79 12.36 1.39 -0.85
CA LYS A 79 13.74 1.10 -0.49
C LYS A 79 13.87 0.24 0.76
N SER A 80 12.79 0.09 1.51
CA SER A 80 12.79 -0.68 2.75
C SER A 80 12.29 -2.11 2.60
N LEU A 81 11.71 -2.43 1.45
CA LEU A 81 11.21 -3.79 1.21
C LEU A 81 12.36 -4.79 1.11
N ASP A 82 12.07 -6.01 1.52
CA ASP A 82 13.00 -7.13 1.47
C ASP A 82 13.60 -7.27 0.07
N SER A 83 14.92 -7.33 -0.01
CA SER A 83 15.62 -7.41 -1.29
C SER A 83 15.71 -8.84 -1.81
N GLU A 84 15.41 -9.84 -0.99
CA GLU A 84 15.57 -11.24 -1.36
C GLU A 84 14.27 -11.89 -1.82
N HIS A 85 13.15 -11.29 -1.53
CA HIS A 85 11.84 -11.84 -1.88
C HIS A 85 10.97 -10.74 -2.48
N SER A 86 9.97 -11.13 -3.23
CA SER A 86 9.12 -10.17 -3.93
C SER A 86 7.91 -9.81 -3.09
N TRP A 87 7.83 -8.55 -2.72
CA TRP A 87 6.75 -8.01 -1.93
C TRP A 87 6.21 -6.73 -2.56
N TYR A 88 5.05 -6.30 -2.12
CA TYR A 88 4.56 -4.97 -2.43
C TYR A 88 3.78 -4.40 -1.25
N ALA A 89 3.65 -3.10 -1.25
CA ALA A 89 2.76 -2.38 -0.36
C ALA A 89 1.95 -1.43 -1.21
N ASP A 90 0.84 -0.94 -0.69
CA ASP A 90 0.05 0.03 -1.44
C ASP A 90 -0.74 0.91 -0.50
N PHE A 91 -1.07 2.10 -0.98
CA PHE A 91 -2.06 2.95 -0.32
C PHE A 91 -2.72 3.82 -1.37
N LYS A 92 -3.97 4.18 -1.10
CA LYS A 92 -4.76 4.97 -2.05
C LYS A 92 -5.65 5.97 -1.33
N ASN A 93 -6.02 7.01 -2.07
CA ASN A 93 -7.02 7.98 -1.62
C ASN A 93 -8.16 8.00 -2.64
N GLU A 94 -8.91 9.11 -2.69
CA GLU A 94 -10.04 9.21 -3.61
C GLU A 94 -9.65 9.13 -5.08
N THR A 95 -8.47 9.64 -5.43
CA THR A 95 -8.11 9.84 -6.83
C THR A 95 -6.93 9.03 -7.30
N HIS A 96 -6.01 8.69 -6.42
CA HIS A 96 -4.75 8.05 -6.82
C HIS A 96 -4.42 6.86 -5.96
N HIS A 97 -3.55 6.02 -6.47
CA HIS A 97 -3.15 4.77 -5.85
C HIS A 97 -1.64 4.60 -6.03
N TYR A 98 -0.92 4.50 -4.93
CA TYR A 98 0.49 4.14 -4.97
C TYR A 98 0.60 2.64 -4.82
N ILE A 99 1.27 2.00 -5.77
CA ILE A 99 1.59 0.58 -5.70
C ILE A 99 3.09 0.48 -5.68
N ILE A 100 3.63 -0.10 -4.62
CA ILE A 100 5.03 0.05 -4.26
C ILE A 100 5.71 -1.31 -4.25
N PHE A 101 6.66 -1.48 -5.17
CA PHE A 101 7.53 -2.66 -5.20
C PHE A 101 8.94 -2.19 -4.81
N ARG A 102 9.83 -3.13 -4.53
CA ARG A 102 11.20 -2.73 -4.27
C ARG A 102 11.77 -2.07 -5.51
N ASP A 103 12.30 -0.87 -5.32
CA ASP A 103 12.94 -0.06 -6.36
C ASP A 103 11.99 0.34 -7.49
N ARG A 104 10.69 0.18 -7.30
CA ARG A 104 9.72 0.61 -8.30
C ARG A 104 8.42 1.04 -7.66
N VAL A 105 8.01 2.28 -7.91
CA VAL A 105 6.77 2.82 -7.40
C VAL A 105 5.87 3.21 -8.57
N PHE A 106 4.62 2.73 -8.54
CA PHE A 106 3.62 3.14 -9.51
C PHE A 106 2.70 4.15 -8.84
N TYR A 107 2.52 5.30 -9.47
CA TYR A 107 1.60 6.33 -9.01
C TYR A 107 0.48 6.39 -10.04
N ILE A 108 -0.67 5.89 -9.69
CA ILE A 108 -1.74 5.59 -10.65
C ILE A 108 -2.96 6.46 -10.40
N ASP A 109 -3.48 7.07 -11.47
CA ASP A 109 -4.81 7.67 -11.44
C ASP A 109 -5.81 6.52 -11.40
N ARG A 110 -6.70 6.52 -10.42
CA ARG A 110 -7.61 5.39 -10.21
C ARG A 110 -8.55 5.14 -11.39
N LYS A 111 -8.67 6.08 -12.30
CA LYS A 111 -9.41 5.89 -13.53
C LYS A 111 -8.56 5.30 -14.66
N GLY A 112 -7.27 5.14 -14.44
CA GLY A 112 -6.32 4.70 -15.46
C GLY A 112 -6.13 3.19 -15.49
N LYS A 113 -7.05 2.48 -16.13
CA LYS A 113 -6.96 1.02 -16.19
C LYS A 113 -5.64 0.50 -16.75
N GLY A 114 -5.11 1.18 -17.76
CA GLY A 114 -3.83 0.75 -18.35
C GLY A 114 -2.68 0.80 -17.37
N GLN A 115 -2.68 1.80 -16.49
CA GLN A 115 -1.63 1.91 -15.48
C GLN A 115 -1.72 0.79 -14.46
N TYR A 116 -2.95 0.37 -14.11
CA TYR A 116 -3.14 -0.78 -13.23
C TYR A 116 -2.62 -2.05 -13.88
N ASP A 117 -2.87 -2.21 -15.18
CA ASP A 117 -2.38 -3.40 -15.89
C ASP A 117 -0.86 -3.46 -15.88
N GLU A 118 -0.18 -2.32 -16.01
CA GLU A 118 1.26 -2.28 -15.93
C GLU A 118 1.78 -2.74 -14.57
N ALA A 119 1.17 -2.23 -13.50
CA ALA A 119 1.58 -2.62 -12.15
C ALA A 119 1.32 -4.11 -11.91
N LYS A 120 0.18 -4.60 -12.38
CA LYS A 120 -0.16 -6.02 -12.26
C LYS A 120 0.86 -6.89 -12.97
N HIS A 121 1.17 -6.55 -14.22
CA HIS A 121 2.14 -7.34 -14.98
C HIS A 121 3.52 -7.30 -14.35
N TYR A 122 3.89 -6.16 -13.81
CA TYR A 122 5.18 -6.04 -13.13
C TYR A 122 5.22 -6.98 -11.92
N GLY A 123 4.17 -6.99 -11.12
CA GLY A 123 4.10 -7.87 -9.94
C GLY A 123 4.17 -9.34 -10.33
N ILE A 124 3.44 -9.72 -11.38
CA ILE A 124 3.46 -11.10 -11.86
C ILE A 124 4.86 -11.47 -12.32
N SER A 125 5.55 -10.55 -12.99
CA SER A 125 6.92 -10.81 -13.46
C SER A 125 7.90 -11.05 -12.32
N LEU A 126 7.57 -10.55 -11.12
CA LEU A 126 8.40 -10.78 -9.93
C LEU A 126 8.05 -12.08 -9.23
N GLY A 127 7.05 -12.81 -9.72
CA GLY A 127 6.62 -14.06 -9.11
C GLY A 127 5.51 -13.91 -8.07
N ILE A 128 4.93 -12.73 -7.94
CA ILE A 128 3.81 -12.54 -7.01
C ILE A 128 2.55 -13.13 -7.64
N PRO A 129 1.77 -13.92 -6.88
CA PRO A 129 0.56 -14.52 -7.43
C PRO A 129 -0.42 -13.48 -7.97
N GLU A 130 -1.07 -13.82 -9.07
CA GLU A 130 -1.97 -12.89 -9.74
C GLU A 130 -3.06 -12.34 -8.82
N TYR A 131 -3.62 -13.17 -7.96
CA TYR A 131 -4.71 -12.73 -7.11
C TYR A 131 -4.28 -11.64 -6.12
N GLN A 132 -2.97 -11.55 -5.83
CA GLN A 132 -2.45 -10.53 -4.91
C GLN A 132 -2.19 -9.20 -5.60
N VAL A 133 -2.04 -9.20 -6.93
CA VAL A 133 -1.73 -7.99 -7.68
C VAL A 133 -2.87 -7.56 -8.59
N ASP A 134 -4.06 -8.04 -8.32
CA ASP A 134 -5.24 -7.63 -9.05
C ASP A 134 -5.76 -6.33 -8.42
N PHE A 135 -5.16 -5.23 -8.81
CA PHE A 135 -5.43 -3.92 -8.23
C PHE A 135 -6.63 -3.22 -8.88
N ALA A 136 -7.45 -3.94 -9.61
CA ALA A 136 -8.50 -3.40 -10.45
C ALA A 136 -9.09 -2.10 -9.90
N PRO A 137 -9.45 -1.15 -10.77
CA PRO A 137 -9.89 0.17 -10.34
C PRO A 137 -11.35 0.20 -9.90
N ASP A 138 -11.83 -0.82 -9.25
CA ASP A 138 -13.15 -0.76 -8.65
C ASP A 138 -13.03 -0.05 -7.32
N ASP A 139 -14.14 0.21 -6.69
CA ASP A 139 -14.14 1.00 -5.47
C ASP A 139 -13.81 0.22 -4.23
N LYS A 140 -13.50 -1.03 -4.36
CA LYS A 140 -13.22 -1.83 -3.19
C LYS A 140 -11.85 -1.51 -2.63
N ILE A 141 -11.78 -1.38 -1.32
CA ILE A 141 -10.50 -1.37 -0.65
C ILE A 141 -10.00 -2.80 -0.72
N TRP A 142 -8.78 -2.95 -1.18
CA TRP A 142 -8.22 -4.27 -1.33
C TRP A 142 -7.98 -4.90 0.03
N GLU A 143 -8.53 -6.08 0.23
CA GLU A 143 -8.36 -6.81 1.49
C GLU A 143 -7.55 -8.05 1.26
N ARG A 144 -6.62 -8.28 2.15
CA ARG A 144 -5.81 -9.48 2.11
C ARG A 144 -6.32 -10.53 3.06
#